data_236d9d3b4830f3a2f010438f191a3f69
#
_entry.id   236d9d3b4830f3a2f010438f191a3f69
#
_cell.length_a   1.000
_cell.length_b   1.000
_cell.length_c   1.000
_cell.angle_alpha   90.00
_cell.angle_beta   90.00
_cell.angle_gamma   90.00
#
_symmetry.space_group_name_H-M   'P 1'
#
loop_
_entity.id
_entity.type
_entity.pdbx_description
1 polymer ?
#
loop_
_entity_poly.entity_id
_entity_poly.type
_entity_poly.pdbx_seq_one_letter_code
_entity_poly.pdbx_strand_id
1 'polypeptide(L)'
;MTQLYDRLGYNYGKHIFDINASLTTNTENGTLDIALTKLGEGDIYYTVDGSDPTIASIKYEGPVQINQDCEFKAIVVRPNGTSRIFSEDIFFNKATMKPITLKEQPSKGYVFNGAQVLVDGLRGGSNYKTGHWLGFQGKDLDATIDLKEPTEIQKVSFNTNVVKGDWIMGASAVTVKVSDDGKNFKEVASKKIPELTQNDKDGLYPQEISFAPVNARYVEIIINSSKLPKWHGGA
;
A
#
# COMPACT_ATOMS: atom_id res chain seq x y z
N MET A 1 -25.35 24.59 10.06
CA MET A 1 -26.20 23.45 10.53
C MET A 1 -25.55 22.70 11.71
N THR A 2 -24.25 22.37 11.65
CA THR A 2 -23.52 21.68 12.72
C THR A 2 -23.47 22.42 14.05
N GLN A 3 -23.26 23.74 14.05
CA GLN A 3 -23.30 24.58 15.27
C GLN A 3 -24.62 24.49 16.02
N LEU A 4 -25.73 24.28 15.29
CA LEU A 4 -27.04 24.09 15.92
C LEU A 4 -27.13 22.72 16.60
N TYR A 5 -26.61 21.67 15.98
CA TYR A 5 -26.60 20.32 16.57
C TYR A 5 -25.68 20.27 17.80
N ASP A 6 -24.51 20.90 17.75
CA ASP A 6 -23.61 21.00 18.89
C ASP A 6 -24.28 21.73 20.07
N ARG A 7 -24.98 22.85 19.80
CA ARG A 7 -25.69 23.62 20.83
C ARG A 7 -26.88 22.87 21.43
N LEU A 8 -27.54 22.03 20.63
CA LEU A 8 -28.70 21.24 21.05
C LEU A 8 -28.29 19.87 21.63
N GLY A 9 -27.00 19.54 21.67
CA GLY A 9 -26.50 18.27 22.19
C GLY A 9 -26.87 17.05 21.32
N TYR A 10 -27.23 17.25 20.07
CA TYR A 10 -27.51 16.14 19.17
C TYR A 10 -26.25 15.38 18.79
N ASN A 11 -26.33 14.05 18.88
CA ASN A 11 -25.26 13.18 18.41
C ASN A 11 -25.36 13.02 16.88
N TYR A 12 -24.36 13.48 16.15
CA TYR A 12 -24.27 13.33 14.70
C TYR A 12 -22.89 12.78 14.29
N GLY A 13 -22.81 12.20 13.10
CA GLY A 13 -21.60 11.57 12.60
C GLY A 13 -20.48 12.59 12.34
N LYS A 14 -19.66 12.88 13.36
CA LYS A 14 -18.55 13.87 13.28
C LYS A 14 -17.48 13.48 12.25
N HIS A 15 -17.41 12.21 11.85
CA HIS A 15 -16.49 11.71 10.83
C HIS A 15 -16.65 12.36 9.45
N ILE A 16 -17.82 12.91 9.12
CA ILE A 16 -18.02 13.64 7.85
C ILE A 16 -17.21 14.94 7.78
N PHE A 17 -16.67 15.40 8.91
CA PHE A 17 -15.82 16.58 8.98
C PHE A 17 -14.33 16.24 9.05
N ASP A 18 -13.98 14.97 8.95
CA ASP A 18 -12.59 14.54 8.84
C ASP A 18 -12.01 14.90 7.47
N ILE A 19 -10.71 14.77 7.36
CA ILE A 19 -10.01 14.94 6.09
C ILE A 19 -10.40 13.80 5.15
N ASN A 20 -10.68 14.15 3.91
CA ASN A 20 -10.69 13.20 2.79
C ASN A 20 -9.39 13.39 2.01
N ALA A 21 -8.56 12.35 1.96
CA ALA A 21 -7.28 12.35 1.27
C ALA A 21 -7.36 11.56 -0.04
N SER A 22 -6.74 12.09 -1.08
CA SER A 22 -6.48 11.39 -2.33
C SER A 22 -4.97 11.27 -2.49
N LEU A 23 -4.46 10.05 -2.59
CA LEU A 23 -3.05 9.75 -2.77
C LEU A 23 -2.86 9.26 -4.20
N THR A 24 -2.01 9.93 -4.96
CA THR A 24 -1.78 9.65 -6.38
C THR A 24 -0.29 9.50 -6.66
N THR A 25 0.08 8.40 -7.29
CA THR A 25 1.47 8.18 -7.72
C THR A 25 1.81 9.05 -8.92
N ASN A 26 2.90 9.80 -8.82
CA ASN A 26 3.48 10.56 -9.92
C ASN A 26 4.79 9.90 -10.35
N THR A 27 4.70 9.00 -11.31
CA THR A 27 5.84 8.23 -11.81
C THR A 27 6.84 9.06 -12.63
N GLU A 28 6.43 10.23 -13.12
CA GLU A 28 7.32 11.16 -13.86
C GLU A 28 8.28 11.86 -12.90
N ASN A 29 7.73 12.35 -11.78
CA ASN A 29 8.51 13.06 -10.75
C ASN A 29 9.06 12.14 -9.67
N GLY A 30 8.60 10.88 -9.60
CA GLY A 30 8.96 9.93 -8.55
C GLY A 30 8.40 10.33 -7.18
N THR A 31 7.19 10.94 -7.14
CA THR A 31 6.55 11.42 -5.92
C THR A 31 5.20 10.74 -5.67
N LEU A 32 4.80 10.70 -4.40
CA LEU A 32 3.42 10.47 -4.00
C LEU A 32 2.79 11.84 -3.74
N ASP A 33 1.78 12.19 -4.52
CA ASP A 33 1.07 13.46 -4.40
C ASP A 33 -0.15 13.27 -3.49
N ILE A 34 -0.19 14.00 -2.36
CA ILE A 34 -1.26 13.93 -1.36
C ILE A 34 -2.14 15.16 -1.49
N ALA A 35 -3.35 14.98 -1.99
CA ALA A 35 -4.37 16.01 -2.05
C ALA A 35 -5.37 15.83 -0.91
N LEU A 36 -5.55 16.88 -0.10
CA LEU A 36 -6.44 16.87 1.06
C LEU A 36 -7.66 17.75 0.79
N THR A 37 -8.83 17.24 1.15
CA THR A 37 -10.08 18.00 1.11
C THR A 37 -10.83 17.88 2.44
N LYS A 38 -11.69 18.83 2.71
CA LYS A 38 -12.54 18.88 3.91
C LYS A 38 -13.93 19.39 3.60
N LEU A 39 -14.88 19.05 4.42
CA LEU A 39 -16.21 19.66 4.38
C LEU A 39 -16.30 20.81 5.41
N GLY A 40 -16.93 21.92 5.00
CA GLY A 40 -17.17 23.06 5.87
C GLY A 40 -15.96 23.93 6.14
N GLU A 41 -16.06 24.77 7.18
CA GLU A 41 -15.06 25.76 7.58
C GLU A 41 -13.83 25.12 8.25
N GLY A 42 -12.77 25.90 8.41
CA GLY A 42 -11.53 25.53 9.08
C GLY A 42 -10.35 25.45 8.13
N ASP A 43 -9.16 25.35 8.67
CA ASP A 43 -7.90 25.18 7.94
C ASP A 43 -7.33 23.78 8.16
N ILE A 44 -6.66 23.25 7.15
CA ILE A 44 -5.92 21.98 7.26
C ILE A 44 -4.48 22.29 7.62
N TYR A 45 -3.95 21.57 8.61
CA TYR A 45 -2.53 21.56 8.99
C TYR A 45 -1.98 20.16 8.91
N TYR A 46 -0.71 20.01 8.54
CA TYR A 46 -0.07 18.72 8.39
C TYR A 46 1.38 18.70 8.90
N THR A 47 1.88 17.49 9.14
CA THR A 47 3.27 17.15 9.46
C THR A 47 3.73 16.00 8.57
N VAL A 48 5.05 15.82 8.42
CA VAL A 48 5.67 14.73 7.64
C VAL A 48 6.67 13.91 8.47
N ASP A 49 6.75 14.20 9.78
CA ASP A 49 7.69 13.61 10.72
C ASP A 49 7.01 12.72 11.78
N GLY A 50 5.70 12.45 11.60
CA GLY A 50 4.90 11.65 12.51
C GLY A 50 4.43 12.39 13.77
N SER A 51 4.82 13.65 13.98
CA SER A 51 4.27 14.45 15.06
C SER A 51 2.79 14.76 14.82
N ASP A 52 2.00 14.86 15.90
CA ASP A 52 0.59 15.22 15.77
C ASP A 52 0.46 16.69 15.35
N PRO A 53 -0.25 16.98 14.24
CA PRO A 53 -0.37 18.33 13.72
C PRO A 53 -1.15 19.25 14.66
N THR A 54 -0.74 20.53 14.68
CA THR A 54 -1.36 21.62 15.44
C THR A 54 -1.51 22.85 14.56
N ILE A 55 -2.07 23.94 15.09
CA ILE A 55 -2.13 25.24 14.39
C ILE A 55 -0.73 25.84 14.11
N ALA A 56 0.32 25.34 14.78
CA ALA A 56 1.70 25.75 14.55
C ALA A 56 2.40 24.89 13.46
N SER A 57 1.75 23.83 12.98
CA SER A 57 2.26 22.98 11.91
C SER A 57 2.09 23.63 10.54
N ILE A 58 2.55 22.97 9.48
CA ILE A 58 2.48 23.50 8.12
C ILE A 58 1.01 23.60 7.69
N LYS A 59 0.59 24.78 7.27
CA LYS A 59 -0.74 24.99 6.70
C LYS A 59 -0.80 24.39 5.30
N TYR A 60 -1.86 23.61 5.03
CA TYR A 60 -2.08 23.01 3.72
C TYR A 60 -2.66 24.05 2.74
N GLU A 61 -1.94 24.32 1.66
CA GLU A 61 -2.34 25.26 0.61
C GLU A 61 -2.55 24.59 -0.76
N GLY A 62 -2.20 23.30 -0.89
CA GLY A 62 -2.33 22.52 -2.11
C GLY A 62 -1.65 21.16 -1.98
N PRO A 63 -1.67 20.31 -3.02
CA PRO A 63 -1.12 18.95 -2.97
C PRO A 63 0.33 18.91 -2.47
N VAL A 64 0.60 18.01 -1.52
CA VAL A 64 1.93 17.80 -0.93
C VAL A 64 2.61 16.69 -1.68
N GLN A 65 3.84 16.91 -2.15
CA GLN A 65 4.65 15.94 -2.87
C GLN A 65 5.62 15.26 -1.90
N ILE A 66 5.53 13.94 -1.79
CA ILE A 66 6.39 13.12 -0.94
C ILE A 66 7.30 12.27 -1.83
N ASN A 67 8.61 12.30 -1.58
CA ASN A 67 9.63 11.57 -2.33
C ASN A 67 10.60 10.76 -1.46
N GLN A 68 10.29 10.61 -0.18
CA GLN A 68 11.06 9.84 0.79
C GLN A 68 10.14 9.24 1.85
N ASP A 69 10.68 8.36 2.70
CA ASP A 69 9.96 7.82 3.83
C ASP A 69 9.42 8.94 4.71
N CYS A 70 8.14 8.85 5.07
CA CYS A 70 7.56 9.76 6.06
C CYS A 70 6.32 9.16 6.71
N GLU A 71 6.02 9.60 7.91
CA GLU A 71 4.73 9.43 8.57
C GLU A 71 3.95 10.74 8.40
N PHE A 72 3.05 10.76 7.42
CA PHE A 72 2.23 11.92 7.09
C PHE A 72 1.02 11.98 8.01
N LYS A 73 0.83 13.11 8.70
CA LYS A 73 -0.36 13.34 9.52
C LYS A 73 -1.02 14.67 9.17
N ALA A 74 -2.35 14.73 9.26
CA ALA A 74 -3.09 15.96 9.00
C ALA A 74 -4.35 16.09 9.86
N ILE A 75 -4.72 17.32 10.21
CA ILE A 75 -5.97 17.66 10.90
C ILE A 75 -6.66 18.85 10.25
N VAL A 76 -7.96 18.97 10.47
CA VAL A 76 -8.72 20.20 10.24
C VAL A 76 -8.89 20.91 11.57
N VAL A 77 -8.48 22.17 11.65
CA VAL A 77 -8.71 23.06 12.81
C VAL A 77 -9.89 23.97 12.52
N ARG A 78 -10.85 24.01 13.43
CA ARG A 78 -12.08 24.78 13.35
C ARG A 78 -12.25 25.61 14.63
N PRO A 79 -13.11 26.65 14.63
CA PRO A 79 -13.40 27.41 15.84
C PRO A 79 -13.87 26.54 17.03
N ASN A 80 -14.55 25.45 16.76
CA ASN A 80 -15.16 24.57 17.78
C ASN A 80 -14.42 23.24 17.97
N GLY A 81 -13.15 23.13 17.55
CA GLY A 81 -12.34 21.93 17.74
C GLY A 81 -11.64 21.43 16.50
N THR A 82 -11.05 20.25 16.59
CA THR A 82 -10.29 19.62 15.53
C THR A 82 -10.99 18.37 14.99
N SER A 83 -10.65 17.98 13.75
CA SER A 83 -11.01 16.65 13.22
C SER A 83 -10.23 15.55 13.94
N ARG A 84 -10.54 14.29 13.63
CA ARG A 84 -9.60 13.20 13.88
C ARG A 84 -8.34 13.40 13.04
N ILE A 85 -7.22 12.87 13.51
CA ILE A 85 -5.97 12.88 12.76
C ILE A 85 -6.12 11.89 11.58
N PHE A 86 -5.88 12.39 10.38
CA PHE A 86 -5.56 11.53 9.23
C PHE A 86 -4.08 11.16 9.35
N SER A 87 -3.74 9.88 9.19
CA SER A 87 -2.36 9.39 9.23
C SER A 87 -2.13 8.38 8.12
N GLU A 88 -0.97 8.51 7.44
CA GLU A 88 -0.52 7.58 6.42
C GLU A 88 0.99 7.39 6.51
N ASP A 89 1.43 6.13 6.60
CA ASP A 89 2.84 5.75 6.58
C ASP A 89 3.28 5.50 5.14
N ILE A 90 4.28 6.27 4.68
CA ILE A 90 4.78 6.23 3.32
C ILE A 90 6.20 5.67 3.32
N PHE A 91 6.46 4.66 2.48
CA PHE A 91 7.71 3.94 2.42
C PHE A 91 8.29 3.97 1.02
N PHE A 92 9.50 4.51 0.90
CA PHE A 92 10.25 4.51 -0.35
C PHE A 92 11.31 3.41 -0.36
N ASN A 93 11.41 2.72 -1.48
CA ASN A 93 12.45 1.74 -1.76
C ASN A 93 12.84 1.82 -3.25
N LYS A 94 13.77 0.99 -3.70
CA LYS A 94 14.28 1.02 -5.08
C LYS A 94 13.21 0.77 -6.15
N ALA A 95 12.10 0.12 -5.78
CA ALA A 95 10.97 -0.15 -6.68
C ALA A 95 9.87 0.92 -6.63
N THR A 96 9.86 1.80 -5.61
CA THR A 96 8.82 2.80 -5.43
C THR A 96 8.76 3.75 -6.63
N MET A 97 7.55 4.00 -7.14
CA MET A 97 7.25 4.82 -8.33
C MET A 97 7.89 4.33 -9.65
N LYS A 98 8.42 3.10 -9.66
CA LYS A 98 8.98 2.52 -10.89
C LYS A 98 7.88 1.92 -11.77
N PRO A 99 8.07 1.90 -13.09
CA PRO A 99 7.18 1.18 -13.99
C PRO A 99 7.09 -0.30 -13.63
N ILE A 100 5.88 -0.80 -13.57
CA ILE A 100 5.58 -2.19 -13.27
C ILE A 100 4.60 -2.75 -14.29
N THR A 101 4.82 -3.97 -14.71
CA THR A 101 3.92 -4.71 -15.60
C THR A 101 3.54 -6.03 -14.96
N LEU A 102 2.29 -6.44 -15.15
CA LEU A 102 1.79 -7.74 -14.71
C LEU A 102 1.57 -8.62 -15.94
N LYS A 103 2.05 -9.86 -15.88
CA LYS A 103 1.79 -10.87 -16.91
C LYS A 103 0.33 -11.33 -16.89
N GLU A 104 -0.21 -11.52 -15.69
CA GLU A 104 -1.60 -11.83 -15.47
C GLU A 104 -2.29 -10.68 -14.74
N GLN A 105 -3.47 -10.29 -15.20
CA GLN A 105 -4.24 -9.24 -14.54
C GLN A 105 -4.86 -9.75 -13.24
N PRO A 106 -4.99 -8.90 -12.21
CA PRO A 106 -5.73 -9.22 -11.01
C PRO A 106 -7.16 -9.66 -11.32
N SER A 107 -7.77 -10.42 -10.44
CA SER A 107 -9.15 -10.88 -10.62
C SER A 107 -10.13 -9.72 -10.57
N LYS A 108 -11.18 -9.79 -11.38
CA LYS A 108 -12.24 -8.76 -11.43
C LYS A 108 -12.79 -8.50 -10.02
N GLY A 109 -12.86 -7.23 -9.63
CA GLY A 109 -13.25 -6.81 -8.28
C GLY A 109 -12.07 -6.61 -7.31
N TYR A 110 -10.84 -7.02 -7.68
CA TYR A 110 -9.63 -6.86 -6.86
C TYR A 110 -8.50 -6.17 -7.65
N VAL A 111 -8.86 -5.40 -8.65
CA VAL A 111 -7.93 -4.67 -9.53
C VAL A 111 -7.53 -3.33 -8.90
N PHE A 112 -8.46 -2.65 -8.20
CA PHE A 112 -8.27 -1.34 -7.57
C PHE A 112 -7.55 -0.34 -8.48
N ASN A 113 -6.39 0.17 -8.06
CA ASN A 113 -5.56 1.11 -8.82
C ASN A 113 -4.57 0.41 -9.77
N GLY A 114 -4.76 -0.90 -10.01
CA GLY A 114 -3.91 -1.67 -10.94
C GLY A 114 -2.53 -1.99 -10.37
N ALA A 115 -1.60 -2.33 -11.28
CA ALA A 115 -0.26 -2.81 -10.90
C ALA A 115 0.53 -1.82 -10.02
N GLN A 116 0.27 -0.52 -10.19
CA GLN A 116 0.99 0.53 -9.47
C GLN A 116 0.85 0.42 -7.94
N VAL A 117 -0.23 -0.18 -7.43
CA VAL A 117 -0.44 -0.48 -5.99
C VAL A 117 0.74 -1.26 -5.37
N LEU A 118 1.45 -2.04 -6.17
CA LEU A 118 2.59 -2.83 -5.67
C LEU A 118 3.86 -2.00 -5.43
N VAL A 119 3.91 -0.79 -5.99
CA VAL A 119 5.10 0.09 -5.95
C VAL A 119 4.73 1.56 -5.66
N ASP A 120 3.57 1.81 -5.06
CA ASP A 120 3.07 3.16 -4.77
C ASP A 120 3.64 3.77 -3.47
N GLY A 121 4.43 3.00 -2.71
CA GLY A 121 4.98 3.46 -1.44
C GLY A 121 4.03 3.31 -0.26
N LEU A 122 2.81 2.80 -0.48
CA LEU A 122 1.81 2.59 0.56
C LEU A 122 1.74 1.13 0.98
N ARG A 123 1.25 0.88 2.19
CA ARG A 123 1.04 -0.48 2.69
C ARG A 123 -0.42 -0.76 2.92
N GLY A 124 -0.89 -1.87 2.37
CA GLY A 124 -2.22 -2.36 2.68
C GLY A 124 -2.34 -2.80 4.14
N GLY A 125 -3.38 -2.36 4.84
CA GLY A 125 -3.75 -2.85 6.15
C GLY A 125 -4.48 -4.20 6.09
N SER A 126 -4.98 -4.69 7.23
CA SER A 126 -5.71 -5.97 7.30
C SER A 126 -7.02 -6.00 6.51
N ASN A 127 -7.60 -4.84 6.23
CA ASN A 127 -8.78 -4.73 5.37
C ASN A 127 -8.37 -4.68 3.89
N TYR A 128 -8.55 -5.78 3.17
CA TYR A 128 -8.20 -5.87 1.75
C TYR A 128 -9.11 -5.05 0.81
N LYS A 129 -10.20 -4.46 1.33
CA LYS A 129 -11.15 -3.65 0.53
C LYS A 129 -10.78 -2.17 0.43
N THR A 130 -9.60 -1.78 0.93
CA THR A 130 -9.18 -0.37 1.02
C THR A 130 -8.52 0.18 -0.26
N GLY A 131 -8.34 -0.63 -1.30
CA GLY A 131 -7.69 -0.18 -2.53
C GLY A 131 -6.17 -0.35 -2.58
N HIS A 132 -5.55 -0.76 -1.47
CA HIS A 132 -4.09 -0.99 -1.35
C HIS A 132 -3.69 -2.45 -1.55
N TRP A 133 -4.54 -3.25 -2.19
CA TRP A 133 -4.33 -4.66 -2.43
C TRP A 133 -4.67 -5.05 -3.86
N LEU A 134 -3.99 -6.05 -4.39
CA LEU A 134 -4.39 -6.76 -5.60
C LEU A 134 -4.76 -8.20 -5.23
N GLY A 135 -5.79 -8.75 -5.86
CA GLY A 135 -6.22 -10.13 -5.63
C GLY A 135 -6.11 -11.00 -6.88
N PHE A 136 -5.59 -12.21 -6.71
CA PHE A 136 -5.39 -13.19 -7.79
C PHE A 136 -6.10 -14.49 -7.42
N GLN A 137 -7.25 -14.74 -8.04
CA GLN A 137 -8.03 -15.96 -7.80
C GLN A 137 -7.66 -17.04 -8.83
N GLY A 138 -7.08 -18.13 -8.34
CA GLY A 138 -6.66 -19.26 -9.19
C GLY A 138 -5.48 -18.94 -10.13
N LYS A 139 -4.76 -17.86 -9.87
CA LYS A 139 -3.61 -17.38 -10.63
C LYS A 139 -2.48 -17.00 -9.68
N ASP A 140 -1.28 -16.95 -10.23
CA ASP A 140 -0.11 -16.42 -9.54
C ASP A 140 0.07 -14.94 -9.89
N LEU A 141 0.71 -14.18 -9.01
CA LEU A 141 1.24 -12.88 -9.37
C LEU A 141 2.57 -13.09 -10.11
N ASP A 142 2.70 -12.48 -11.27
CA ASP A 142 3.94 -12.42 -12.04
C ASP A 142 4.13 -10.95 -12.48
N ALA A 143 5.05 -10.27 -11.82
CA ALA A 143 5.27 -8.83 -11.96
C ALA A 143 6.70 -8.54 -12.36
N THR A 144 6.88 -7.69 -13.36
CA THR A 144 8.20 -7.16 -13.78
C THR A 144 8.28 -5.67 -13.48
N ILE A 145 9.31 -5.27 -12.74
CA ILE A 145 9.63 -3.89 -12.38
C ILE A 145 10.83 -3.42 -13.21
N ASP A 146 10.70 -2.28 -13.89
CA ASP A 146 11.83 -1.59 -14.56
C ASP A 146 12.41 -0.54 -13.62
N LEU A 147 13.57 -0.81 -13.03
CA LEU A 147 14.27 0.13 -12.14
C LEU A 147 14.83 1.35 -12.90
N LYS A 148 14.70 1.39 -14.24
CA LYS A 148 15.17 2.41 -15.18
C LYS A 148 16.66 2.37 -15.46
N GLU A 149 17.46 1.98 -14.49
CA GLU A 149 18.91 1.86 -14.58
C GLU A 149 19.41 0.63 -13.81
N PRO A 150 20.59 0.12 -14.14
CA PRO A 150 21.21 -0.94 -13.34
C PRO A 150 21.34 -0.51 -11.89
N THR A 151 20.70 -1.25 -11.01
CA THR A 151 20.60 -0.94 -9.58
C THR A 151 20.99 -2.18 -8.78
N GLU A 152 21.87 -2.03 -7.80
CA GLU A 152 22.20 -3.12 -6.89
C GLU A 152 20.99 -3.47 -6.02
N ILE A 153 20.59 -4.73 -6.02
CA ILE A 153 19.51 -5.30 -5.20
C ILE A 153 20.01 -6.57 -4.51
N GLN A 154 19.47 -6.83 -3.31
CA GLN A 154 19.83 -8.01 -2.51
C GLN A 154 18.64 -8.56 -1.72
N LYS A 155 17.46 -7.92 -1.87
CA LYS A 155 16.28 -8.29 -1.09
C LYS A 155 15.00 -7.86 -1.81
N VAL A 156 13.99 -8.72 -1.73
CA VAL A 156 12.60 -8.41 -2.06
C VAL A 156 11.73 -8.66 -0.84
N SER A 157 10.85 -7.72 -0.53
CA SER A 157 9.85 -7.86 0.53
C SER A 157 8.45 -7.51 0.01
N PHE A 158 7.44 -8.23 0.49
CA PHE A 158 6.05 -7.99 0.17
C PHE A 158 5.15 -8.46 1.31
N ASN A 159 3.92 -7.98 1.34
CA ASN A 159 2.91 -8.45 2.27
C ASN A 159 1.89 -9.32 1.55
N THR A 160 1.39 -10.34 2.24
CA THR A 160 0.14 -11.01 1.87
C THR A 160 -0.88 -10.81 2.98
N ASN A 161 -2.14 -10.79 2.61
CA ASN A 161 -3.25 -10.71 3.57
C ASN A 161 -3.94 -12.07 3.64
N VAL A 162 -4.30 -12.49 4.85
CA VAL A 162 -5.04 -13.75 5.09
C VAL A 162 -6.37 -13.38 5.75
N VAL A 163 -7.46 -13.80 5.11
CA VAL A 163 -8.83 -13.70 5.64
C VAL A 163 -9.51 -15.02 5.31
N LYS A 164 -9.39 -15.99 6.21
CA LYS A 164 -9.82 -17.38 5.97
C LYS A 164 -11.32 -17.46 5.65
N GLY A 165 -12.14 -16.66 6.33
CA GLY A 165 -13.58 -16.61 6.07
C GLY A 165 -13.96 -16.12 4.68
N ASP A 166 -13.09 -15.32 4.03
CA ASP A 166 -13.28 -14.82 2.67
C ASP A 166 -12.43 -15.59 1.64
N TRP A 167 -11.85 -16.73 2.03
CA TRP A 167 -11.03 -17.63 1.21
C TRP A 167 -9.74 -16.99 0.70
N ILE A 168 -9.26 -15.97 1.39
CA ILE A 168 -8.01 -15.28 1.08
C ILE A 168 -6.89 -15.95 1.87
N MET A 169 -5.99 -16.60 1.12
CA MET A 169 -4.91 -17.40 1.67
C MET A 169 -3.57 -16.84 1.32
N GLY A 170 -2.67 -16.47 1.72
CA GLY A 170 -1.37 -15.91 1.40
C GLY A 170 -0.69 -16.54 0.17
N ALA A 171 0.60 -16.56 0.20
CA ALA A 171 1.45 -17.14 -0.84
C ALA A 171 2.02 -18.51 -0.42
N SER A 172 2.32 -19.37 -1.38
CA SER A 172 2.97 -20.66 -1.17
C SER A 172 4.46 -20.66 -1.52
N ALA A 173 4.88 -19.78 -2.41
CA ALA A 173 6.28 -19.60 -2.79
C ALA A 173 6.51 -18.20 -3.38
N VAL A 174 7.77 -17.78 -3.43
CA VAL A 174 8.24 -16.62 -4.16
C VAL A 174 9.50 -16.97 -4.93
N THR A 175 9.59 -16.50 -6.18
CA THR A 175 10.78 -16.58 -7.02
C THR A 175 11.15 -15.18 -7.48
N VAL A 176 12.41 -14.84 -7.39
CA VAL A 176 12.97 -13.57 -7.87
C VAL A 176 13.95 -13.84 -9.01
N LYS A 177 13.73 -13.16 -10.12
CA LYS A 177 14.62 -13.19 -11.26
C LYS A 177 15.02 -11.77 -11.65
N VAL A 178 16.17 -11.64 -12.29
CA VAL A 178 16.74 -10.36 -12.72
C VAL A 178 17.14 -10.41 -14.19
N SER A 179 17.13 -9.23 -14.83
CA SER A 179 17.54 -9.07 -16.21
C SER A 179 18.10 -7.66 -16.47
N ASP A 180 19.04 -7.53 -17.40
CA ASP A 180 19.53 -6.24 -17.88
C ASP A 180 18.76 -5.73 -19.09
N ASP A 181 18.17 -6.63 -19.87
CA ASP A 181 17.52 -6.33 -21.16
C ASP A 181 15.98 -6.46 -21.13
N GLY A 182 15.41 -6.93 -19.99
CA GLY A 182 13.97 -7.17 -19.82
C GLY A 182 13.44 -8.38 -20.61
N LYS A 183 14.31 -9.24 -21.17
CA LYS A 183 13.97 -10.41 -21.97
C LYS A 183 14.59 -11.68 -21.42
N ASN A 184 15.87 -11.64 -21.08
CA ASN A 184 16.63 -12.77 -20.59
C ASN A 184 16.73 -12.68 -19.06
N PHE A 185 15.85 -13.40 -18.36
CA PHE A 185 15.77 -13.41 -16.90
C PHE A 185 16.54 -14.57 -16.32
N LYS A 186 17.34 -14.30 -15.27
CA LYS A 186 18.07 -15.26 -14.47
C LYS A 186 17.50 -15.29 -13.06
N GLU A 187 17.17 -16.49 -12.56
CA GLU A 187 16.76 -16.68 -11.17
C GLU A 187 17.93 -16.38 -10.21
N VAL A 188 17.66 -15.56 -9.20
CA VAL A 188 18.62 -15.20 -8.14
C VAL A 188 18.19 -15.73 -6.78
N ALA A 189 16.91 -15.98 -6.58
CA ALA A 189 16.40 -16.59 -5.35
C ALA A 189 15.01 -17.22 -5.55
N SER A 190 14.75 -18.29 -4.77
CA SER A 190 13.43 -18.87 -4.62
C SER A 190 13.24 -19.33 -3.18
N LYS A 191 12.03 -19.17 -2.65
CA LYS A 191 11.68 -19.53 -1.27
C LYS A 191 10.27 -20.12 -1.22
N LYS A 192 10.14 -21.29 -0.61
CA LYS A 192 8.82 -21.84 -0.23
C LYS A 192 8.33 -21.13 1.03
N ILE A 193 7.06 -20.81 1.06
CA ILE A 193 6.35 -20.22 2.20
C ILE A 193 5.54 -21.34 2.85
N PRO A 194 5.64 -21.54 4.18
CA PRO A 194 4.89 -22.57 4.86
C PRO A 194 3.38 -22.45 4.64
N GLU A 195 2.72 -23.58 4.49
CA GLU A 195 1.26 -23.63 4.39
C GLU A 195 0.64 -23.17 5.72
N LEU A 196 -0.43 -22.40 5.63
CA LEU A 196 -1.19 -21.96 6.80
C LEU A 196 -1.86 -23.15 7.48
N THR A 197 -1.88 -23.13 8.81
CA THR A 197 -2.62 -24.05 9.65
C THR A 197 -3.98 -23.46 10.04
N GLN A 198 -4.87 -24.29 10.54
CA GLN A 198 -6.17 -23.84 11.06
C GLN A 198 -6.01 -22.83 12.22
N ASN A 199 -4.93 -22.96 13.01
CA ASN A 199 -4.66 -22.12 14.18
C ASN A 199 -4.01 -20.78 13.84
N ASP A 200 -3.49 -20.58 12.64
CA ASP A 200 -2.92 -19.32 12.22
C ASP A 200 -4.01 -18.23 12.19
N LYS A 201 -3.68 -17.02 12.60
CA LYS A 201 -4.63 -15.91 12.68
C LYS A 201 -4.83 -15.27 11.31
N ASP A 202 -5.99 -14.66 11.09
CA ASP A 202 -6.20 -13.74 9.99
C ASP A 202 -5.34 -12.48 10.18
N GLY A 203 -4.93 -11.84 9.09
CA GLY A 203 -4.14 -10.61 9.12
C GLY A 203 -3.02 -10.57 8.10
N LEU A 204 -2.04 -9.71 8.37
CA LEU A 204 -0.91 -9.46 7.49
C LEU A 204 0.21 -10.48 7.72
N TYR A 205 0.72 -11.03 6.63
CA TYR A 205 1.85 -11.94 6.61
C TYR A 205 2.99 -11.35 5.78
N PRO A 206 3.90 -10.59 6.41
CA PRO A 206 5.07 -10.04 5.74
C PRO A 206 6.01 -11.16 5.29
N GLN A 207 6.49 -11.05 4.08
CA GLN A 207 7.44 -11.95 3.46
C GLN A 207 8.69 -11.21 3.03
N GLU A 208 9.82 -11.88 3.17
CA GLU A 208 11.11 -11.39 2.74
C GLU A 208 11.93 -12.52 2.13
N ILE A 209 12.63 -12.23 1.04
CA ILE A 209 13.62 -13.12 0.44
C ILE A 209 14.89 -12.32 0.14
N SER A 210 16.00 -12.77 0.72
CA SER A 210 17.33 -12.18 0.54
C SER A 210 18.20 -13.07 -0.34
N PHE A 211 19.10 -12.44 -1.09
CA PHE A 211 20.05 -13.10 -1.99
C PHE A 211 21.37 -12.32 -2.06
N ALA A 212 22.39 -12.89 -2.71
CA ALA A 212 23.64 -12.18 -2.92
C ALA A 212 23.39 -10.88 -3.72
N PRO A 213 24.08 -9.76 -3.39
CA PRO A 213 23.93 -8.52 -4.14
C PRO A 213 24.12 -8.74 -5.64
N VAL A 214 23.21 -8.18 -6.44
CA VAL A 214 23.25 -8.25 -7.90
C VAL A 214 22.82 -6.91 -8.48
N ASN A 215 23.53 -6.44 -9.53
CA ASN A 215 23.10 -5.28 -10.29
C ASN A 215 22.20 -5.74 -11.43
N ALA A 216 21.03 -5.12 -11.56
CA ALA A 216 20.10 -5.39 -12.67
C ALA A 216 19.17 -4.20 -12.88
N ARG A 217 18.68 -4.05 -14.10
CA ARG A 217 17.65 -3.05 -14.43
C ARG A 217 16.23 -3.58 -14.22
N TYR A 218 16.00 -4.85 -14.55
CA TYR A 218 14.66 -5.45 -14.45
C TYR A 218 14.62 -6.50 -13.38
N VAL A 219 13.53 -6.50 -12.58
CA VAL A 219 13.26 -7.48 -11.54
C VAL A 219 11.92 -8.12 -11.80
N GLU A 220 11.90 -9.43 -12.04
CA GLU A 220 10.69 -10.24 -12.13
C GLU A 220 10.45 -10.92 -10.78
N ILE A 221 9.25 -10.76 -10.24
CA ILE A 221 8.82 -11.35 -8.98
C ILE A 221 7.61 -12.21 -9.26
N ILE A 222 7.74 -13.52 -9.00
CA ILE A 222 6.66 -14.48 -9.16
C ILE A 222 6.24 -14.91 -7.74
N ILE A 223 4.98 -14.66 -7.38
CA ILE A 223 4.39 -15.09 -6.11
C ILE A 223 3.33 -16.12 -6.42
N ASN A 224 3.57 -17.37 -6.02
CA ASN A 224 2.62 -18.44 -6.21
C ASN A 224 1.52 -18.35 -5.14
N SER A 225 0.28 -18.34 -5.58
CA SER A 225 -0.89 -18.34 -4.71
C SER A 225 -0.99 -19.64 -3.91
N SER A 226 -1.35 -19.55 -2.64
CA SER A 226 -1.72 -20.73 -1.88
C SER A 226 -3.04 -21.30 -2.39
N LYS A 227 -3.12 -22.64 -2.48
CA LYS A 227 -4.41 -23.32 -2.62
C LYS A 227 -5.14 -23.31 -1.29
N LEU A 228 -6.45 -23.56 -1.30
CA LEU A 228 -7.19 -23.78 -0.07
C LEU A 228 -6.63 -25.01 0.65
N PRO A 229 -6.23 -24.90 1.92
CA PRO A 229 -5.73 -26.03 2.70
C PRO A 229 -6.83 -27.06 2.93
N LYS A 230 -6.47 -28.34 3.07
CA LYS A 230 -7.43 -29.44 3.29
C LYS A 230 -8.33 -29.29 4.51
N TRP A 231 -7.89 -28.55 5.52
CA TRP A 231 -8.69 -28.24 6.72
C TRP A 231 -9.73 -27.13 6.49
N HIS A 232 -9.68 -26.43 5.37
CA HIS A 232 -10.62 -25.36 5.04
C HIS A 232 -11.88 -25.93 4.43
N GLY A 233 -13.05 -25.53 4.94
CA GLY A 233 -14.34 -26.08 4.53
C GLY A 233 -14.73 -25.86 3.05
N GLY A 234 -13.94 -25.08 2.29
CA GLY A 234 -14.10 -24.88 0.85
C GLY A 234 -13.08 -25.63 -0.01
N ALA A 235 -12.23 -26.50 0.58
CA ALA A 235 -11.21 -27.26 -0.14
C ALA A 235 -11.79 -28.51 -0.81
#